data_2170fae2779696dbb8366c73a10cac25
#
_entry.id   2170fae2779696dbb8366c73a10cac25
#
_cell.length_a   1.000
_cell.length_b   1.000
_cell.length_c   1.000
_cell.angle_alpha   90.00
_cell.angle_beta   90.00
_cell.angle_gamma   90.00
#
_symmetry.space_group_name_H-M   'P 1'
#
loop_
_entity.id
_entity.type
_entity.pdbx_description
1 polymer ?
#
loop_
_entity_poly.entity_id
_entity_poly.type
_entity_poly.pdbx_seq_one_letter_code
_entity_poly.pdbx_strand_id
1 'polypeptide(L)'
;MFARLRNDSPDEAADRTDVVTGLAFAAGVAAALGAGGDQLRELDVLDSFVWVFVTGLAVGFALYWVAGWALAFVVRRLGGAGSPRRVRHLLAFSFAPLALAVVTWMIWAPLLLALAAGSLALLVAGLREVYGWTVARAGAAVGLAILWLGALGVGLLSVLVLLRRLG
;
A
#
# COMPACT_ATOMS: atom_id res chain seq x y z
N MET A 1 19.01 -2.21 -3.74
CA MET A 1 18.04 -2.64 -2.76
C MET A 1 17.22 -3.83 -3.25
N PHE A 2 16.52 -3.74 -4.38
CA PHE A 2 15.75 -4.84 -4.97
C PHE A 2 16.57 -6.08 -5.35
N ALA A 3 17.86 -5.91 -5.70
CA ALA A 3 18.77 -7.02 -5.99
C ALA A 3 18.98 -7.97 -4.79
N ARG A 4 18.94 -7.45 -3.56
CA ARG A 4 18.99 -8.29 -2.34
C ARG A 4 17.77 -9.20 -2.22
N LEU A 5 16.57 -8.68 -2.49
CA LEU A 5 15.32 -9.47 -2.42
C LEU A 5 15.29 -10.64 -3.41
N ARG A 6 16.14 -10.60 -4.44
CA ARG A 6 16.30 -11.71 -5.40
C ARG A 6 17.15 -12.85 -4.84
N ASN A 7 18.15 -12.55 -4.03
CA ASN A 7 19.18 -13.51 -3.59
C ASN A 7 19.00 -14.04 -2.16
N ASP A 8 18.19 -13.35 -1.32
CA ASP A 8 18.02 -13.79 0.06
C ASP A 8 17.13 -15.01 0.15
N SER A 9 17.57 -15.99 0.93
CA SER A 9 16.72 -17.13 1.31
C SER A 9 15.49 -16.60 2.07
N PRO A 10 14.31 -17.19 1.85
CA PRO A 10 13.03 -16.62 2.32
C PRO A 10 12.89 -16.49 3.83
N ASP A 11 13.73 -17.11 4.62
CA ASP A 11 13.45 -17.39 6.03
C ASP A 11 14.17 -16.50 7.06
N GLU A 12 15.29 -15.87 6.74
CA GLU A 12 16.13 -15.21 7.76
C GLU A 12 15.88 -13.73 8.00
N ALA A 13 15.34 -12.98 7.03
CA ALA A 13 15.13 -11.54 7.19
C ALA A 13 13.75 -11.15 7.70
N ALA A 14 12.91 -12.15 8.05
CA ALA A 14 11.48 -11.98 7.89
C ALA A 14 10.76 -11.28 9.03
N ASP A 15 10.98 -11.64 10.27
CA ASP A 15 9.99 -11.28 11.30
C ASP A 15 10.08 -9.84 11.83
N ARG A 16 11.28 -9.30 11.97
CA ARG A 16 11.44 -7.90 12.44
C ARG A 16 11.23 -6.87 11.34
N THR A 17 11.63 -7.19 10.13
CA THR A 17 11.48 -6.30 8.97
C THR A 17 10.02 -6.19 8.50
N ASP A 18 9.21 -7.22 8.66
CA ASP A 18 7.78 -7.20 8.26
C ASP A 18 6.98 -6.18 9.09
N VAL A 19 7.21 -6.10 10.40
CA VAL A 19 6.52 -5.13 11.27
C VAL A 19 6.95 -3.70 10.94
N VAL A 20 8.25 -3.46 10.80
CA VAL A 20 8.78 -2.11 10.51
C VAL A 20 8.33 -1.62 9.14
N THR A 21 8.37 -2.48 8.13
CA THR A 21 7.91 -2.14 6.77
C THR A 21 6.40 -1.95 6.72
N GLY A 22 5.64 -2.76 7.48
CA GLY A 22 4.19 -2.59 7.62
C GLY A 22 3.83 -1.26 8.28
N LEU A 23 4.56 -0.87 9.33
CA LEU A 23 4.38 0.42 10.00
C LEU A 23 4.75 1.60 9.09
N ALA A 24 5.83 1.50 8.33
CA ALA A 24 6.22 2.55 7.37
C ALA A 24 5.17 2.72 6.26
N PHE A 25 4.63 1.61 5.75
CA PHE A 25 3.52 1.63 4.78
C PHE A 25 2.27 2.25 5.41
N ALA A 26 1.92 1.85 6.63
CA ALA A 26 0.77 2.35 7.36
C ALA A 26 0.88 3.86 7.63
N ALA A 27 2.07 4.35 8.01
CA ALA A 27 2.31 5.78 8.17
C ALA A 27 2.13 6.56 6.87
N GLY A 28 2.59 6.01 5.73
CA GLY A 28 2.38 6.61 4.41
C GLY A 28 0.90 6.69 4.02
N VAL A 29 0.14 5.63 4.29
CA VAL A 29 -1.31 5.61 4.04
C VAL A 29 -2.04 6.59 4.97
N ALA A 30 -1.66 6.66 6.25
CA ALA A 30 -2.21 7.62 7.20
C ALA A 30 -2.02 9.06 6.73
N ALA A 31 -0.82 9.38 6.28
CA ALA A 31 -0.51 10.69 5.72
C ALA A 31 -1.34 11.01 4.48
N ALA A 32 -1.52 10.02 3.58
CA ALA A 32 -2.31 10.18 2.37
C ALA A 32 -3.80 10.41 2.67
N LEU A 33 -4.35 9.69 3.65
CA LEU A 33 -5.74 9.84 4.09
C LEU A 33 -5.96 11.19 4.79
N GLY A 34 -5.00 11.62 5.63
CA GLY A 34 -5.05 12.93 6.29
C GLY A 34 -5.04 14.10 5.30
N ALA A 35 -4.29 13.98 4.21
CA ALA A 35 -4.24 15.02 3.17
C ALA A 35 -5.55 15.17 2.39
N GLY A 36 -6.42 14.15 2.37
CA GLY A 36 -7.72 14.17 1.66
C GLY A 36 -8.91 14.66 2.49
N GLY A 37 -8.74 14.89 3.80
CA GLY A 37 -9.85 15.12 4.71
C GLY A 37 -10.19 16.59 4.96
N ASP A 38 -11.04 17.21 4.13
CA ASP A 38 -11.64 18.52 4.47
C ASP A 38 -12.45 18.49 5.78
N GLN A 39 -12.94 17.33 6.16
CA GLN A 39 -13.71 17.10 7.39
C GLN A 39 -12.88 17.26 8.68
N LEU A 40 -11.55 17.20 8.58
CA LEU A 40 -10.65 17.35 9.72
C LEU A 40 -10.42 18.82 10.11
N ARG A 41 -10.87 19.77 9.30
CA ARG A 41 -10.70 21.21 9.57
C ARG A 41 -11.58 21.73 10.71
N GLU A 42 -12.62 21.00 11.07
CA GLU A 42 -13.53 21.35 12.18
C GLU A 42 -13.08 20.81 13.54
N LEU A 43 -12.09 19.88 13.56
CA LEU A 43 -11.55 19.31 14.78
C LEU A 43 -10.34 20.14 15.26
N ASP A 44 -10.09 20.11 16.56
CA ASP A 44 -8.85 20.66 17.11
C ASP A 44 -7.64 19.94 16.48
N VAL A 45 -6.56 20.68 16.27
CA VAL A 45 -5.35 20.16 15.55
C VAL A 45 -4.82 18.88 16.18
N LEU A 46 -4.89 18.77 17.51
CA LEU A 46 -4.43 17.60 18.25
C LEU A 46 -5.35 16.39 18.02
N ASP A 47 -6.67 16.59 18.08
CA ASP A 47 -7.67 15.54 17.88
C ASP A 47 -7.66 15.05 16.44
N SER A 48 -7.53 15.95 15.48
CA SER A 48 -7.36 15.61 14.07
C SER A 48 -6.13 14.77 13.83
N PHE A 49 -5.00 15.14 14.43
CA PHE A 49 -3.75 14.40 14.31
C PHE A 49 -3.85 13.00 14.90
N VAL A 50 -4.41 12.87 16.11
CA VAL A 50 -4.59 11.57 16.78
C VAL A 50 -5.51 10.67 15.98
N TRP A 51 -6.66 11.18 15.52
CA TRP A 51 -7.61 10.39 14.72
C TRP A 51 -7.02 9.94 13.40
N VAL A 52 -6.37 10.83 12.65
CA VAL A 52 -5.73 10.49 11.38
C VAL A 52 -4.61 9.49 11.59
N PHE A 53 -3.79 9.68 12.63
CA PHE A 53 -2.68 8.80 12.92
C PHE A 53 -3.16 7.40 13.33
N VAL A 54 -4.10 7.31 14.28
CA VAL A 54 -4.61 6.01 14.77
C VAL A 54 -5.40 5.29 13.68
N THR A 55 -6.34 5.98 13.02
CA THR A 55 -7.14 5.38 11.95
C THR A 55 -6.27 5.03 10.74
N GLY A 56 -5.37 5.92 10.38
CA GLY A 56 -4.46 5.72 9.27
C GLY A 56 -3.49 4.57 9.49
N LEU A 57 -2.96 4.41 10.70
CA LEU A 57 -2.13 3.26 11.06
C LEU A 57 -2.93 1.95 10.98
N ALA A 58 -4.13 1.91 11.53
CA ALA A 58 -4.97 0.71 11.51
C ALA A 58 -5.36 0.33 10.08
N VAL A 59 -5.85 1.29 9.30
CA VAL A 59 -6.23 1.09 7.89
C VAL A 59 -5.01 0.75 7.04
N GLY A 60 -3.91 1.47 7.23
CA GLY A 60 -2.66 1.23 6.49
C GLY A 60 -2.09 -0.16 6.77
N PHE A 61 -2.13 -0.60 8.02
CA PHE A 61 -1.70 -1.95 8.38
C PHE A 61 -2.59 -3.02 7.76
N ALA A 62 -3.91 -2.85 7.81
CA ALA A 62 -4.86 -3.75 7.14
C ALA A 62 -4.61 -3.78 5.62
N LEU A 63 -4.44 -2.62 4.99
CA LEU A 63 -4.12 -2.51 3.57
C LEU A 63 -2.79 -3.17 3.20
N TYR A 64 -1.77 -3.09 4.05
CA TYR A 64 -0.49 -3.77 3.83
C TYR A 64 -0.68 -5.28 3.63
N TRP A 65 -1.49 -5.89 4.50
CA TRP A 65 -1.77 -7.33 4.40
C TRP A 65 -2.67 -7.66 3.21
N VAL A 66 -3.76 -6.94 3.03
CA VAL A 66 -4.74 -7.20 1.97
C VAL A 66 -4.14 -6.92 0.59
N ALA A 67 -3.48 -5.78 0.41
CA ALA A 67 -2.84 -5.43 -0.85
C ALA A 67 -1.65 -6.36 -1.16
N GLY A 68 -0.86 -6.70 -0.15
CA GLY A 68 0.23 -7.65 -0.31
C GLY A 68 -0.25 -9.04 -0.69
N TRP A 69 -1.37 -9.49 -0.12
CA TRP A 69 -2.00 -10.77 -0.49
C TRP A 69 -2.58 -10.72 -1.91
N ALA A 70 -3.32 -9.66 -2.25
CA ALA A 70 -3.88 -9.48 -3.58
C ALA A 70 -2.80 -9.46 -4.67
N LEU A 71 -1.74 -8.68 -4.44
CA LEU A 71 -0.60 -8.62 -5.37
C LEU A 71 0.12 -9.96 -5.47
N ALA A 72 0.33 -10.67 -4.36
CA ALA A 72 0.94 -11.99 -4.36
C ALA A 72 0.10 -13.02 -5.14
N PHE A 73 -1.22 -12.95 -5.00
CA PHE A 73 -2.15 -13.78 -5.77
C PHE A 73 -2.01 -13.53 -7.28
N VAL A 74 -2.03 -12.25 -7.70
CA VAL A 74 -1.88 -11.87 -9.10
C VAL A 74 -0.50 -12.27 -9.64
N VAL A 75 0.57 -12.03 -8.88
CA VAL A 75 1.93 -12.41 -9.25
C VAL A 75 2.03 -13.91 -9.51
N ARG A 76 1.45 -14.74 -8.64
CA ARG A 76 1.40 -16.20 -8.84
C ARG A 76 0.62 -16.58 -10.09
N ARG A 77 -0.52 -15.98 -10.35
CA ARG A 77 -1.32 -16.21 -11.56
C ARG A 77 -0.59 -15.84 -12.85
N LEU A 78 0.27 -14.84 -12.79
CA LEU A 78 1.12 -14.45 -13.90
C LEU A 78 2.44 -15.23 -13.97
N GLY A 79 2.58 -16.34 -13.21
CA GLY A 79 3.76 -17.20 -13.25
C GLY A 79 4.99 -16.67 -12.51
N GLY A 80 4.80 -15.76 -11.54
CA GLY A 80 5.86 -15.35 -10.63
C GLY A 80 6.07 -16.41 -9.53
N ALA A 81 7.31 -16.87 -9.38
CA ALA A 81 7.71 -17.75 -8.28
C ALA A 81 8.18 -16.88 -7.10
N GLY A 82 7.45 -16.92 -5.98
CA GLY A 82 7.88 -16.19 -4.79
C GLY A 82 6.93 -16.33 -3.61
N SER A 83 7.46 -16.08 -2.41
CA SER A 83 6.66 -16.08 -1.20
C SER A 83 5.78 -14.81 -1.14
N PRO A 84 4.59 -14.87 -0.52
CA PRO A 84 3.78 -13.68 -0.28
C PRO A 84 4.51 -12.59 0.51
N ARG A 85 5.45 -12.98 1.38
CA ARG A 85 6.32 -12.07 2.14
C ARG A 85 7.19 -11.21 1.23
N ARG A 86 7.83 -11.82 0.22
CA ARG A 86 8.66 -11.08 -0.74
C ARG A 86 7.86 -9.99 -1.46
N VAL A 87 6.62 -10.31 -1.82
CA VAL A 87 5.72 -9.36 -2.49
C VAL A 87 5.30 -8.23 -1.54
N ARG A 88 5.01 -8.55 -0.27
CA ARG A 88 4.69 -7.51 0.74
C ARG A 88 5.87 -6.58 1.00
N HIS A 89 7.07 -7.11 1.16
CA HIS A 89 8.27 -6.27 1.30
C HIS A 89 8.47 -5.37 0.09
N LEU A 90 8.30 -5.91 -1.12
CA LEU A 90 8.39 -5.12 -2.34
C LEU A 90 7.37 -3.97 -2.33
N LEU A 91 6.12 -4.27 -1.95
CA LEU A 91 5.07 -3.27 -1.79
C LEU A 91 5.48 -2.19 -0.79
N ALA A 92 5.90 -2.58 0.41
CA ALA A 92 6.29 -1.63 1.46
C ALA A 92 7.44 -0.71 1.02
N PHE A 93 8.48 -1.26 0.40
CA PHE A 93 9.61 -0.46 -0.08
C PHE A 93 9.23 0.47 -1.23
N SER A 94 8.34 0.04 -2.10
CA SER A 94 7.87 0.86 -3.22
C SER A 94 7.00 2.03 -2.73
N PHE A 95 6.30 1.86 -1.63
CA PHE A 95 5.45 2.89 -1.02
C PHE A 95 6.14 3.70 0.08
N ALA A 96 7.42 3.41 0.40
CA ALA A 96 8.19 4.20 1.36
C ALA A 96 8.22 5.71 1.04
N PRO A 97 8.27 6.18 -0.23
CA PRO A 97 8.19 7.61 -0.54
C PRO A 97 6.88 8.27 -0.08
N LEU A 98 5.78 7.50 0.02
CA LEU A 98 4.51 8.04 0.52
C LEU A 98 4.61 8.48 2.00
N ALA A 99 5.55 7.95 2.77
CA ALA A 99 5.78 8.41 4.14
C ALA A 99 6.21 9.90 4.17
N LEU A 100 6.81 10.41 3.10
CA LEU A 100 7.11 11.84 2.95
C LEU A 100 5.85 12.71 2.85
N ALA A 101 4.71 12.12 2.52
CA ALA A 101 3.43 12.83 2.49
C ALA A 101 3.04 13.40 3.86
N VAL A 102 3.55 12.83 4.96
CA VAL A 102 3.37 13.40 6.32
C VAL A 102 3.90 14.84 6.39
N VAL A 103 5.05 15.10 5.77
CA VAL A 103 5.67 16.44 5.77
C VAL A 103 5.01 17.35 4.74
N THR A 104 4.52 16.80 3.65
CA THR A 104 3.97 17.55 2.52
C THR A 104 2.47 17.77 2.62
N TRP A 105 1.80 17.12 3.56
CA TRP A 105 0.36 17.27 3.81
C TRP A 105 -0.08 18.74 3.92
N MET A 106 0.73 19.57 4.56
CA MET A 106 0.41 20.99 4.74
C MET A 106 0.70 21.86 3.50
N ILE A 107 1.40 21.31 2.49
CA ILE A 107 2.02 22.16 1.49
C ILE A 107 1.37 22.04 0.10
N TRP A 108 1.02 20.84 -0.41
CA TRP A 108 0.59 20.76 -1.81
C TRP A 108 -0.01 19.41 -2.23
N ALA A 109 -1.31 19.38 -2.55
CA ALA A 109 -2.00 18.19 -3.06
C ALA A 109 -1.39 17.55 -4.33
N PRO A 110 -0.88 18.30 -5.34
CA PRO A 110 -0.21 17.71 -6.49
C PRO A 110 1.03 16.86 -6.15
N LEU A 111 1.74 17.18 -5.08
CA LEU A 111 2.90 16.41 -4.65
C LEU A 111 2.50 15.02 -4.14
N LEU A 112 1.34 14.90 -3.51
CA LEU A 112 0.79 13.60 -3.10
C LEU A 112 0.56 12.69 -4.31
N LEU A 113 -0.02 13.23 -5.39
CA LEU A 113 -0.23 12.48 -6.63
C LEU A 113 1.11 12.06 -7.25
N ALA A 114 2.11 12.94 -7.24
CA ALA A 114 3.45 12.62 -7.73
C ALA A 114 4.11 11.51 -6.90
N LEU A 115 3.98 11.55 -5.56
CA LEU A 115 4.50 10.52 -4.67
C LEU A 115 3.77 9.17 -4.88
N ALA A 116 2.45 9.19 -5.07
CA ALA A 116 1.67 8.00 -5.35
C ALA A 116 2.06 7.38 -6.71
N ALA A 117 2.17 8.21 -7.77
CA ALA A 117 2.60 7.76 -9.09
C ALA A 117 4.04 7.21 -9.05
N GLY A 118 4.94 7.89 -8.35
CA GLY A 118 6.32 7.44 -8.12
C GLY A 118 6.36 6.09 -7.39
N SER A 119 5.53 5.91 -6.38
CA SER A 119 5.43 4.63 -5.64
C SER A 119 4.95 3.49 -6.53
N LEU A 120 3.96 3.74 -7.38
CA LEU A 120 3.50 2.74 -8.37
C LEU A 120 4.59 2.42 -9.40
N ALA A 121 5.31 3.42 -9.89
CA ALA A 121 6.43 3.23 -10.80
C ALA A 121 7.55 2.40 -10.15
N LEU A 122 7.88 2.67 -8.89
CA LEU A 122 8.83 1.88 -8.11
C LEU A 122 8.36 0.42 -7.91
N LEU A 123 7.06 0.21 -7.69
CA LEU A 123 6.50 -1.14 -7.57
C LEU A 123 6.64 -1.92 -8.88
N VAL A 124 6.34 -1.30 -10.02
CA VAL A 124 6.53 -1.90 -11.35
C VAL A 124 8.01 -2.19 -11.60
N ALA A 125 8.91 -1.25 -11.29
CA ALA A 125 10.35 -1.44 -11.43
C ALA A 125 10.86 -2.58 -10.53
N GLY A 126 10.39 -2.66 -9.30
CA GLY A 126 10.74 -3.71 -8.36
C GLY A 126 10.24 -5.10 -8.80
N LEU A 127 9.02 -5.21 -9.33
CA LEU A 127 8.51 -6.46 -9.90
C LEU A 127 9.34 -6.91 -11.10
N ARG A 128 9.75 -5.97 -11.97
CA ARG A 128 10.64 -6.28 -13.08
C ARG A 128 11.96 -6.87 -12.61
N GLU A 129 12.59 -6.21 -11.64
CA GLU A 129 13.91 -6.62 -11.14
C GLU A 129 13.85 -7.97 -10.42
N VAL A 130 12.84 -8.18 -9.58
CA VAL A 130 12.71 -9.40 -8.75
C VAL A 130 12.32 -10.62 -9.58
N TYR A 131 11.44 -10.46 -10.57
CA TYR A 131 10.87 -11.57 -11.36
C TYR A 131 11.41 -11.65 -12.80
N GLY A 132 12.27 -10.73 -13.21
CA GLY A 132 12.78 -10.68 -14.60
C GLY A 132 11.68 -10.38 -15.63
N TRP A 133 10.62 -9.66 -15.24
CA TRP A 133 9.47 -9.41 -16.09
C TRP A 133 9.66 -8.20 -17.01
N THR A 134 8.90 -8.18 -18.11
CA THR A 134 8.75 -6.98 -18.93
C THR A 134 7.94 -5.90 -18.20
N VAL A 135 8.10 -4.63 -18.59
CA VAL A 135 7.32 -3.51 -18.03
C VAL A 135 5.81 -3.76 -18.15
N ALA A 136 5.37 -4.27 -19.31
CA ALA A 136 3.96 -4.56 -19.56
C ALA A 136 3.39 -5.59 -18.60
N ARG A 137 4.14 -6.68 -18.35
CA ARG A 137 3.71 -7.76 -17.44
C ARG A 137 3.68 -7.28 -15.99
N ALA A 138 4.69 -6.54 -15.56
CA ALA A 138 4.74 -5.95 -14.22
C ALA A 138 3.63 -4.91 -14.02
N GLY A 139 3.41 -4.04 -15.00
CA GLY A 139 2.31 -3.07 -14.99
C GLY A 139 0.94 -3.72 -14.97
N ALA A 140 0.72 -4.79 -15.74
CA ALA A 140 -0.51 -5.57 -15.71
C ALA A 140 -0.75 -6.21 -14.34
N ALA A 141 0.28 -6.71 -13.67
CA ALA A 141 0.17 -7.26 -12.32
C ALA A 141 -0.30 -6.21 -11.32
N VAL A 142 0.28 -5.01 -11.37
CA VAL A 142 -0.11 -3.90 -10.48
C VAL A 142 -1.54 -3.45 -10.80
N GLY A 143 -1.88 -3.26 -12.09
CA GLY A 143 -3.22 -2.86 -12.52
C GLY A 143 -4.30 -3.86 -12.09
N LEU A 144 -4.06 -5.16 -12.29
CA LEU A 144 -4.99 -6.23 -11.86
C LEU A 144 -5.14 -6.26 -10.33
N ALA A 145 -4.05 -6.06 -9.56
CA ALA A 145 -4.14 -6.01 -8.11
C ALA A 145 -4.97 -4.80 -7.64
N ILE A 146 -4.82 -3.64 -8.26
CA ILE A 146 -5.63 -2.45 -7.96
C ILE A 146 -7.09 -2.68 -8.30
N LEU A 147 -7.40 -3.25 -9.46
CA LEU A 147 -8.78 -3.58 -9.86
C LEU A 147 -9.42 -4.57 -8.87
N TRP A 148 -8.66 -5.57 -8.44
CA TRP A 148 -9.15 -6.56 -7.48
C TRP A 148 -9.44 -5.93 -6.12
N LEU A 149 -8.55 -5.07 -5.62
CA LEU A 149 -8.75 -4.32 -4.38
C LEU A 149 -9.94 -3.36 -4.49
N GLY A 150 -10.11 -2.69 -5.62
CA GLY A 150 -11.26 -1.83 -5.90
C GLY A 150 -12.58 -2.62 -5.88
N ALA A 151 -12.62 -3.77 -6.51
CA ALA A 151 -13.80 -4.65 -6.52
C ALA A 151 -14.15 -5.14 -5.11
N LEU A 152 -13.14 -5.52 -4.31
CA LEU A 152 -13.36 -5.89 -2.90
C LEU A 152 -13.91 -4.72 -2.08
N GLY A 153 -13.35 -3.52 -2.26
CA GLY A 153 -13.81 -2.31 -1.57
C GLY A 153 -15.27 -1.98 -1.90
N VAL A 154 -15.63 -2.00 -3.18
CA VAL A 154 -17.02 -1.78 -3.62
C VAL A 154 -17.95 -2.85 -3.08
N GLY A 155 -17.55 -4.13 -3.12
CA GLY A 155 -18.33 -5.23 -2.57
C GLY A 155 -18.59 -5.05 -1.07
N LEU A 156 -17.57 -4.70 -0.30
CA LEU A 156 -17.70 -4.46 1.15
C LEU A 156 -18.65 -3.29 1.44
N LEU A 157 -18.48 -2.18 0.73
CA LEU A 157 -19.37 -1.01 0.87
C LEU A 157 -20.82 -1.36 0.54
N SER A 158 -21.06 -2.15 -0.51
CA SER A 158 -22.41 -2.59 -0.90
C SER A 158 -23.05 -3.43 0.20
N VAL A 159 -22.31 -4.34 0.82
CA VAL A 159 -22.78 -5.15 1.95
C VAL A 159 -23.11 -4.28 3.16
N LEU A 160 -22.25 -3.32 3.50
CA LEU A 160 -22.48 -2.40 4.62
C LEU A 160 -23.74 -1.55 4.41
N VAL A 161 -23.94 -1.03 3.19
CA VAL A 161 -25.13 -0.25 2.85
C VAL A 161 -26.38 -1.12 2.95
N LEU A 162 -26.32 -2.37 2.50
CA LEU A 162 -27.44 -3.30 2.58
C LEU A 162 -27.81 -3.61 4.05
N LEU A 163 -26.81 -3.91 4.87
CA LEU A 163 -27.00 -4.17 6.30
C LEU A 163 -27.62 -2.98 7.03
N ARG A 164 -27.20 -1.75 6.68
CA ARG A 164 -27.76 -0.52 7.27
C ARG A 164 -29.22 -0.28 6.87
N ARG A 165 -29.67 -0.84 5.74
CA ARG A 165 -31.07 -0.71 5.29
C ARG A 165 -31.99 -1.77 5.90
N LEU A 166 -31.43 -2.87 6.40
CA LEU A 166 -32.17 -3.98 6.96
C LEU A 166 -32.33 -3.92 8.50
N GLY A 167 -31.54 -3.09 9.17
CA GLY A 167 -31.65 -2.81 10.62
C GLY A 167 -32.20 -1.43 10.87
#